data_6fba705f6e3ab09ca6116b9081ea8565
#
_entry.id   6fba705f6e3ab09ca6116b9081ea8565
#
_cell.length_a   1.000
_cell.length_b   1.000
_cell.length_c   1.000
_cell.angle_alpha   90.00
_cell.angle_beta   90.00
_cell.angle_gamma   90.00
#
_symmetry.space_group_name_H-M   'P 1'
#
loop_
_entity.id
_entity.type
_entity.pdbx_description
1 polymer ?
#
loop_
_entity_poly.entity_id
_entity_poly.type
_entity_poly.pdbx_seq_one_letter_code
_entity_poly.pdbx_strand_id
1 'polypeptide(L)'
;RDRAYTEPEIEAILSPLLTYIERRKLPGPDPSLCRGAGLTQTLRELAAAGAVSCFDGGTEPVWSIASENHAVAAYYRNGALHHFVDRAIVEVGMLAVAEGDIEISPTDDPIRTDDLEVADETLLAAAQREALRIRDLLKFEFFFPPKDEFLHRLGAELDIIAPNWREVIPTQEWTYEVLHKHTGGLLARRTLQPFFDAQLVMATRLVQLGASARDKDDLVADCLGLGRQLALQGIVRSKDSVSKDLYDSAYQLADNRGLIGGADVAGARQAWLDEVEAMRKRLGRIADIEDIQPDVVTGARR
;
A
#
# COMPACT_ATOMS: atom_id res chain seq x y z
N ARG A 1 9.60 4.23 12.85
CA ARG A 1 8.25 4.14 13.48
C ARG A 1 8.12 5.10 14.66
N ASP A 2 9.12 5.23 15.49
CA ASP A 2 9.17 6.14 16.63
C ASP A 2 10.09 7.33 16.31
N ARG A 3 10.09 7.79 15.06
CA ARG A 3 10.90 8.92 14.62
C ARG A 3 10.14 10.20 14.86
N ALA A 4 10.83 11.19 15.43
CA ALA A 4 10.38 12.57 15.47
C ALA A 4 10.87 13.30 14.21
N TYR A 5 10.09 14.27 13.77
CA TYR A 5 10.35 15.06 12.57
C TYR A 5 10.29 16.54 12.88
N THR A 6 11.15 17.31 12.26
CA THR A 6 11.06 18.79 12.23
C THR A 6 9.93 19.22 11.29
N GLU A 7 9.48 20.48 11.44
CA GLU A 7 8.44 21.02 10.52
C GLU A 7 8.86 20.98 9.05
N PRO A 8 10.12 21.35 8.67
CA PRO A 8 10.58 21.20 7.29
C PRO A 8 10.56 19.75 6.77
N GLU A 9 10.91 18.77 7.60
CA GLU A 9 10.83 17.34 7.22
C GLU A 9 9.39 16.90 7.01
N ILE A 10 8.46 17.35 7.87
CA ILE A 10 7.02 17.06 7.71
C ILE A 10 6.49 17.69 6.43
N GLU A 11 6.83 18.96 6.15
CA GLU A 11 6.42 19.64 4.93
C GLU A 11 6.96 18.93 3.67
N ALA A 12 8.20 18.47 3.69
CA ALA A 12 8.80 17.70 2.61
C ALA A 12 8.07 16.36 2.37
N ILE A 13 7.66 15.68 3.44
CA ILE A 13 6.87 14.44 3.35
C ILE A 13 5.46 14.69 2.81
N LEU A 14 4.82 15.79 3.22
CA LEU A 14 3.45 16.12 2.82
C LEU A 14 3.36 16.66 1.39
N SER A 15 4.39 17.35 0.89
CA SER A 15 4.36 18.05 -0.40
C SER A 15 3.98 17.15 -1.59
N PRO A 16 4.58 15.95 -1.79
CA PRO A 16 4.17 15.05 -2.87
C PRO A 16 2.73 14.56 -2.72
N LEU A 17 2.30 14.29 -1.49
CA LEU A 17 0.94 13.83 -1.20
C LEU A 17 -0.09 14.93 -1.51
N LEU A 18 0.18 16.17 -1.13
CA LEU A 18 -0.68 17.32 -1.44
C LEU A 18 -0.79 17.52 -2.96
N THR A 19 0.34 17.43 -3.67
CA THR A 19 0.35 17.51 -5.14
C THR A 19 -0.52 16.43 -5.78
N TYR A 20 -0.46 15.20 -5.25
CA TYR A 20 -1.31 14.11 -5.70
C TYR A 20 -2.79 14.39 -5.43
N ILE A 21 -3.14 14.80 -4.21
CA ILE A 21 -4.51 15.16 -3.80
C ILE A 21 -5.08 16.25 -4.73
N GLU A 22 -4.30 17.30 -5.00
CA GLU A 22 -4.68 18.39 -5.91
C GLU A 22 -4.92 17.90 -7.34
N ARG A 23 -4.00 17.10 -7.90
CA ARG A 23 -4.13 16.54 -9.26
C ARG A 23 -5.34 15.62 -9.41
N ARG A 24 -5.61 14.83 -8.38
CA ARG A 24 -6.75 13.91 -8.34
C ARG A 24 -8.06 14.61 -7.97
N LYS A 25 -8.02 15.88 -7.56
CA LYS A 25 -9.16 16.62 -7.02
C LYS A 25 -9.87 15.88 -5.89
N LEU A 26 -9.06 15.22 -5.05
CA LEU A 26 -9.59 14.50 -3.89
C LEU A 26 -10.05 15.47 -2.81
N PRO A 27 -11.06 15.11 -2.00
CA PRO A 27 -11.38 15.87 -0.82
C PRO A 27 -10.17 15.87 0.13
N GLY A 28 -9.75 17.04 0.56
CA GLY A 28 -8.56 17.20 1.40
C GLY A 28 -8.62 18.48 2.21
N PRO A 29 -7.68 18.69 3.13
CA PRO A 29 -7.55 19.94 3.86
C PRO A 29 -7.15 21.09 2.92
N ASP A 30 -7.39 22.29 3.35
CA ASP A 30 -6.83 23.47 2.68
C ASP A 30 -5.29 23.32 2.65
N PRO A 31 -4.63 23.39 1.48
CA PRO A 31 -3.18 23.25 1.38
C PRO A 31 -2.39 24.21 2.27
N SER A 32 -2.97 25.37 2.62
CA SER A 32 -2.35 26.34 3.53
C SER A 32 -2.16 25.81 4.95
N LEU A 33 -2.99 24.85 5.39
CA LEU A 33 -2.89 24.20 6.70
C LEU A 33 -1.75 23.17 6.77
N CYS A 34 -1.18 22.82 5.62
CA CYS A 34 -0.15 21.80 5.49
C CYS A 34 1.22 22.39 5.11
N ARG A 35 1.38 23.73 5.11
CA ARG A 35 2.60 24.43 4.70
C ARG A 35 2.89 25.60 5.62
N GLY A 36 4.19 25.85 5.88
CA GLY A 36 4.67 27.03 6.61
C GLY A 36 3.93 27.29 7.92
N ALA A 37 3.48 28.53 8.15
CA ALA A 37 2.80 28.91 9.38
C ALA A 37 1.50 28.15 9.64
N GLY A 38 0.78 27.74 8.58
CA GLY A 38 -0.42 26.92 8.71
C GLY A 38 -0.11 25.53 9.24
N LEU A 39 0.99 24.91 8.78
CA LEU A 39 1.46 23.62 9.31
C LEU A 39 1.83 23.73 10.80
N THR A 40 2.59 24.76 11.17
CA THR A 40 2.95 25.02 12.57
C THR A 40 1.71 25.13 13.44
N GLN A 41 0.70 25.88 13.00
CA GLN A 41 -0.55 26.05 13.74
C GLN A 41 -1.32 24.72 13.86
N THR A 42 -1.43 23.98 12.76
CA THR A 42 -2.08 22.66 12.73
C THR A 42 -1.40 21.67 13.69
N LEU A 43 -0.08 21.62 13.69
CA LEU A 43 0.69 20.75 14.59
C LEU A 43 0.48 21.12 16.08
N ARG A 44 0.40 22.43 16.39
CA ARG A 44 0.09 22.89 17.76
C ARG A 44 -1.31 22.51 18.20
N GLU A 45 -2.29 22.62 17.32
CA GLU A 45 -3.67 22.20 17.60
C GLU A 45 -3.77 20.70 17.80
N LEU A 46 -3.06 19.89 16.99
CA LEU A 46 -2.98 18.44 17.16
C LEU A 46 -2.26 18.07 18.47
N ALA A 47 -1.25 18.83 18.88
CA ALA A 47 -0.59 18.61 20.16
C ALA A 47 -1.51 18.99 21.36
N ALA A 48 -2.22 20.08 21.26
CA ALA A 48 -3.22 20.47 22.27
C ALA A 48 -4.36 19.44 22.40
N ALA A 49 -4.70 18.78 21.29
CA ALA A 49 -5.66 17.67 21.27
C ALA A 49 -5.05 16.32 21.72
N GLY A 50 -3.74 16.26 22.00
CA GLY A 50 -3.05 15.04 22.41
C GLY A 50 -2.81 14.05 21.28
N ALA A 51 -3.01 14.41 20.01
CA ALA A 51 -2.81 13.52 18.87
C ALA A 51 -1.33 13.37 18.51
N VAL A 52 -0.55 14.44 18.67
CA VAL A 52 0.91 14.46 18.46
C VAL A 52 1.61 15.00 19.69
N SER A 53 2.89 14.72 19.84
CA SER A 53 3.76 15.26 20.88
C SER A 53 4.79 16.18 20.28
N CYS A 54 5.04 17.32 20.91
CA CYS A 54 6.10 18.25 20.56
C CYS A 54 7.20 18.21 21.61
N PHE A 55 8.45 18.11 21.17
CA PHE A 55 9.63 18.33 22.01
C PHE A 55 10.36 19.58 21.54
N ASP A 56 10.39 20.59 22.40
CA ASP A 56 10.94 21.94 22.13
C ASP A 56 12.22 22.20 22.97
N GLY A 57 12.92 21.15 23.37
CA GLY A 57 14.18 21.25 24.15
C GLY A 57 15.45 21.27 23.31
N GLY A 58 15.34 21.31 21.96
CA GLY A 58 16.45 21.29 21.02
C GLY A 58 16.67 22.60 20.29
N THR A 59 17.43 22.55 19.20
CA THR A 59 17.64 23.71 18.30
C THR A 59 16.39 24.04 17.49
N GLU A 60 15.56 23.04 17.24
CA GLU A 60 14.29 23.16 16.52
C GLU A 60 13.25 22.25 17.19
N PRO A 61 11.96 22.63 17.20
CA PRO A 61 10.89 21.75 17.64
C PRO A 61 10.80 20.50 16.79
N VAL A 62 10.63 19.34 17.45
CA VAL A 62 10.40 18.07 16.76
C VAL A 62 9.06 17.47 17.18
N TRP A 63 8.40 16.86 16.24
CA TRP A 63 7.05 16.33 16.37
C TRP A 63 7.03 14.83 16.19
N SER A 64 6.28 14.14 17.04
CA SER A 64 6.12 12.69 16.98
C SER A 64 4.70 12.26 17.34
N ILE A 65 4.35 11.03 17.00
CA ILE A 65 3.12 10.40 17.48
C ILE A 65 3.53 9.45 18.60
N ALA A 66 3.03 9.68 19.81
CA ALA A 66 3.30 8.81 20.94
C ALA A 66 2.73 7.39 20.69
N SER A 67 3.38 6.36 21.24
CA SER A 67 3.02 4.95 20.98
C SER A 67 1.57 4.64 21.31
N GLU A 68 1.02 5.26 22.36
CA GLU A 68 -0.39 5.14 22.78
C GLU A 68 -1.37 5.74 21.76
N ASN A 69 -0.92 6.70 20.95
CA ASN A 69 -1.75 7.37 19.95
C ASN A 69 -1.65 6.74 18.55
N HIS A 70 -0.80 5.73 18.37
CA HIS A 70 -0.63 5.08 17.06
C HIS A 70 -1.94 4.49 16.53
N ALA A 71 -2.78 3.90 17.41
CA ALA A 71 -4.07 3.34 17.01
C ALA A 71 -5.05 4.43 16.54
N VAL A 72 -5.06 5.59 17.21
CA VAL A 72 -5.90 6.75 16.84
C VAL A 72 -5.43 7.33 15.49
N ALA A 73 -4.12 7.50 15.32
CA ALA A 73 -3.55 7.95 14.05
C ALA A 73 -3.87 6.97 12.89
N ALA A 74 -3.80 5.66 13.15
CA ALA A 74 -4.17 4.63 12.18
C ALA A 74 -5.66 4.71 11.82
N TYR A 75 -6.54 4.95 12.77
CA TYR A 75 -7.98 5.12 12.54
C TYR A 75 -8.26 6.27 11.56
N TYR A 76 -7.68 7.46 11.79
CA TYR A 76 -7.84 8.59 10.88
C TYR A 76 -7.25 8.33 9.51
N ARG A 77 -6.05 7.72 9.45
CA ARG A 77 -5.42 7.31 8.19
C ARG A 77 -6.32 6.36 7.40
N ASN A 78 -6.90 5.35 8.08
CA ASN A 78 -7.71 4.32 7.43
C ASN A 78 -8.96 4.90 6.78
N GLY A 79 -9.53 5.97 7.34
CA GLY A 79 -10.64 6.70 6.71
C GLY A 79 -10.31 7.30 5.33
N ALA A 80 -9.04 7.58 5.05
CA ALA A 80 -8.58 8.16 3.79
C ALA A 80 -8.00 7.12 2.81
N LEU A 81 -7.68 5.89 3.23
CA LEU A 81 -6.94 4.91 2.42
C LEU A 81 -7.63 4.57 1.09
N HIS A 82 -8.96 4.55 1.06
CA HIS A 82 -9.73 4.23 -0.14
C HIS A 82 -9.46 5.20 -1.31
N HIS A 83 -8.99 6.43 -1.04
CA HIS A 83 -8.58 7.38 -2.08
C HIS A 83 -7.23 7.05 -2.72
N PHE A 84 -6.43 6.21 -2.08
CA PHE A 84 -5.05 5.93 -2.48
C PHE A 84 -4.84 4.51 -3.02
N VAL A 85 -5.87 3.66 -2.94
CA VAL A 85 -5.76 2.23 -3.29
C VAL A 85 -5.46 2.04 -4.77
N ASP A 86 -6.14 2.77 -5.66
CA ASP A 86 -5.91 2.65 -7.10
C ASP A 86 -4.47 3.02 -7.47
N ARG A 87 -3.97 4.12 -6.89
CA ARG A 87 -2.58 4.54 -7.04
C ARG A 87 -1.60 3.49 -6.52
N ALA A 88 -1.87 2.92 -5.35
CA ALA A 88 -1.04 1.89 -4.75
C ALA A 88 -0.99 0.62 -5.61
N ILE A 89 -2.11 0.23 -6.21
CA ILE A 89 -2.18 -0.93 -7.14
C ILE A 89 -1.36 -0.65 -8.40
N VAL A 90 -1.45 0.56 -8.96
CA VAL A 90 -0.64 0.95 -10.13
C VAL A 90 0.86 0.87 -9.82
N GLU A 91 1.31 1.40 -8.69
CA GLU A 91 2.72 1.34 -8.28
C GLU A 91 3.23 -0.09 -8.15
N VAL A 92 2.45 -0.99 -7.53
CA VAL A 92 2.80 -2.42 -7.43
C VAL A 92 2.81 -3.08 -8.81
N GLY A 93 1.84 -2.78 -9.66
CA GLY A 93 1.77 -3.28 -11.03
C GLY A 93 2.95 -2.82 -11.88
N MET A 94 3.32 -1.55 -11.79
CA MET A 94 4.51 -1.00 -12.47
C MET A 94 5.78 -1.71 -12.03
N LEU A 95 5.95 -1.94 -10.73
CA LEU A 95 7.12 -2.67 -10.23
C LEU A 95 7.13 -4.12 -10.75
N ALA A 96 5.97 -4.78 -10.79
CA ALA A 96 5.86 -6.13 -11.33
C ALA A 96 6.27 -6.21 -12.82
N VAL A 97 5.91 -5.19 -13.62
CA VAL A 97 6.38 -5.02 -15.00
C VAL A 97 7.90 -4.83 -15.02
N ALA A 98 8.42 -3.93 -14.19
CA ALA A 98 9.83 -3.60 -14.15
C ALA A 98 10.71 -4.80 -13.75
N GLU A 99 10.24 -5.66 -12.87
CA GLU A 99 10.98 -6.83 -12.41
C GLU A 99 10.81 -8.06 -13.31
N GLY A 100 9.95 -7.98 -14.33
CA GLY A 100 9.64 -9.11 -15.20
C GLY A 100 8.86 -10.22 -14.48
N ASP A 101 8.22 -9.90 -13.37
CA ASP A 101 7.45 -10.84 -12.54
C ASP A 101 6.05 -11.14 -13.11
N ILE A 102 5.70 -10.52 -14.23
CA ILE A 102 4.42 -10.71 -14.91
C ILE A 102 4.62 -11.69 -16.07
N GLU A 103 3.84 -12.75 -16.07
CA GLU A 103 3.78 -13.67 -17.19
C GLU A 103 3.03 -13.00 -18.36
N ILE A 104 3.74 -12.77 -19.48
CA ILE A 104 3.20 -12.19 -20.70
C ILE A 104 2.82 -13.33 -21.64
N SER A 105 1.53 -13.46 -21.98
CA SER A 105 1.05 -14.42 -22.95
C SER A 105 0.75 -13.71 -24.28
N PRO A 106 1.29 -14.19 -25.42
CA PRO A 106 1.03 -13.61 -26.74
C PRO A 106 -0.45 -13.69 -27.18
N THR A 107 -1.26 -14.51 -26.47
CA THR A 107 -2.69 -14.69 -26.77
C THR A 107 -3.59 -13.83 -25.90
N ASP A 108 -3.02 -13.02 -24.99
CA ASP A 108 -3.81 -12.17 -24.15
C ASP A 108 -4.29 -10.93 -24.90
N ASP A 109 -5.60 -10.71 -24.88
CA ASP A 109 -6.19 -9.46 -25.31
C ASP A 109 -6.49 -8.59 -24.09
N PRO A 110 -6.12 -7.30 -24.10
CA PRO A 110 -6.47 -6.39 -23.02
C PRO A 110 -7.99 -6.20 -22.96
N ILE A 111 -8.49 -6.01 -21.75
CA ILE A 111 -9.85 -5.53 -21.56
C ILE A 111 -9.84 -4.08 -22.04
N ARG A 112 -10.53 -3.82 -23.14
CA ARG A 112 -10.61 -2.48 -23.71
C ARG A 112 -11.50 -1.61 -22.82
N THR A 113 -10.91 -0.51 -22.42
CA THR A 113 -11.61 0.56 -21.70
C THR A 113 -11.47 1.81 -22.54
N ASP A 114 -12.56 2.26 -23.10
CA ASP A 114 -12.57 3.40 -24.03
C ASP A 114 -11.41 3.33 -25.03
N ASP A 115 -11.39 3.78 -26.14
CA ASP A 115 -10.43 3.73 -27.25
C ASP A 115 -8.92 3.83 -26.83
N LEU A 116 -8.47 2.99 -25.88
CA LEU A 116 -7.10 2.93 -25.41
C LEU A 116 -6.23 2.24 -26.45
N GLU A 117 -5.62 3.03 -27.31
CA GLU A 117 -4.49 2.57 -28.11
C GLU A 117 -3.21 2.66 -27.27
N VAL A 118 -2.50 1.55 -27.11
CA VAL A 118 -1.22 1.47 -26.39
C VAL A 118 -0.16 0.81 -27.25
N ALA A 119 1.10 1.13 -26.99
CA ALA A 119 2.24 0.64 -27.78
C ALA A 119 2.46 -0.88 -27.68
N ASP A 120 2.07 -1.50 -26.53
CA ASP A 120 2.17 -2.94 -26.32
C ASP A 120 0.90 -3.45 -25.64
N GLU A 121 -0.04 -3.99 -26.43
CA GLU A 121 -1.31 -4.53 -25.92
C GLU A 121 -1.11 -5.79 -25.08
N THR A 122 -0.11 -6.62 -25.37
CA THR A 122 0.15 -7.86 -24.59
C THR A 122 0.65 -7.54 -23.19
N LEU A 123 1.52 -6.54 -23.08
CA LEU A 123 2.00 -6.08 -21.78
C LEU A 123 0.89 -5.37 -20.99
N LEU A 124 0.03 -4.59 -21.66
CA LEU A 124 -1.15 -4.00 -21.05
C LEU A 124 -2.08 -5.09 -20.49
N ALA A 125 -2.37 -6.12 -21.27
CA ALA A 125 -3.21 -7.24 -20.83
C ALA A 125 -2.61 -7.94 -19.60
N ALA A 126 -1.31 -8.16 -19.58
CA ALA A 126 -0.61 -8.74 -18.44
C ALA A 126 -0.69 -7.83 -17.20
N ALA A 127 -0.46 -6.53 -17.36
CA ALA A 127 -0.59 -5.55 -16.28
C ALA A 127 -2.03 -5.45 -15.73
N GLN A 128 -3.04 -5.52 -16.61
CA GLN A 128 -4.44 -5.54 -16.22
C GLN A 128 -4.79 -6.82 -15.42
N ARG A 129 -4.30 -7.99 -15.83
CA ARG A 129 -4.49 -9.24 -15.04
C ARG A 129 -3.88 -9.11 -13.65
N GLU A 130 -2.66 -8.59 -13.56
CA GLU A 130 -2.00 -8.37 -12.27
C GLU A 130 -2.80 -7.41 -11.39
N ALA A 131 -3.26 -6.29 -11.93
CA ALA A 131 -4.10 -5.34 -11.21
C ALA A 131 -5.42 -5.98 -10.72
N LEU A 132 -6.07 -6.80 -11.57
CA LEU A 132 -7.27 -7.53 -11.19
C LEU A 132 -6.99 -8.60 -10.13
N ARG A 133 -5.81 -9.23 -10.15
CA ARG A 133 -5.37 -10.15 -9.10
C ARG A 133 -5.19 -9.43 -7.76
N ILE A 134 -4.54 -8.27 -7.75
CA ILE A 134 -4.38 -7.45 -6.54
C ILE A 134 -5.75 -6.98 -6.03
N ARG A 135 -6.64 -6.54 -6.92
CA ARG A 135 -8.02 -6.21 -6.59
C ARG A 135 -8.74 -7.38 -5.92
N ASP A 136 -8.57 -8.60 -6.43
CA ASP A 136 -9.19 -9.81 -5.86
C ASP A 136 -8.66 -10.12 -4.45
N LEU A 137 -7.37 -9.89 -4.18
CA LEU A 137 -6.79 -10.01 -2.84
C LEU A 137 -7.34 -8.98 -1.84
N LEU A 138 -7.83 -7.84 -2.31
CA LEU A 138 -8.26 -6.71 -1.48
C LEU A 138 -9.79 -6.52 -1.46
N LYS A 139 -10.56 -7.39 -2.13
CA LYS A 139 -12.01 -7.20 -2.34
C LYS A 139 -12.88 -7.23 -1.08
N PHE A 140 -12.38 -7.72 0.04
CA PHE A 140 -13.07 -7.69 1.34
C PHE A 140 -12.63 -6.54 2.22
N GLU A 141 -11.63 -5.77 1.77
CA GLU A 141 -11.13 -4.59 2.48
C GLU A 141 -11.63 -3.30 1.83
N PHE A 142 -11.78 -3.32 0.50
CA PHE A 142 -12.17 -2.16 -0.28
C PHE A 142 -13.32 -2.46 -1.22
N PHE A 143 -14.16 -1.46 -1.41
CA PHE A 143 -15.20 -1.52 -2.42
C PHE A 143 -14.63 -1.11 -3.78
N PHE A 144 -14.59 -2.06 -4.70
CA PHE A 144 -14.13 -1.82 -6.07
C PHE A 144 -15.31 -1.74 -7.04
N PRO A 145 -15.26 -0.84 -8.03
CA PRO A 145 -16.24 -0.80 -9.11
C PRO A 145 -16.15 -2.04 -10.01
N PRO A 146 -17.04 -2.21 -11.00
CA PRO A 146 -16.89 -3.21 -12.06
C PRO A 146 -15.51 -3.20 -12.70
N LYS A 147 -15.09 -4.32 -13.31
CA LYS A 147 -13.70 -4.50 -13.77
C LYS A 147 -13.25 -3.46 -14.80
N ASP A 148 -14.08 -3.14 -15.76
CA ASP A 148 -13.86 -2.14 -16.80
C ASP A 148 -13.68 -0.74 -16.21
N GLU A 149 -14.59 -0.30 -15.34
CA GLU A 149 -14.47 0.97 -14.63
C GLU A 149 -13.21 1.01 -13.74
N PHE A 150 -12.91 -0.10 -13.03
CA PHE A 150 -11.69 -0.19 -12.23
C PHE A 150 -10.43 0.02 -13.07
N LEU A 151 -10.31 -0.67 -14.21
CA LEU A 151 -9.17 -0.54 -15.10
C LEU A 151 -9.08 0.86 -15.72
N HIS A 152 -10.22 1.49 -16.04
CA HIS A 152 -10.24 2.88 -16.48
C HIS A 152 -9.68 3.83 -15.40
N ARG A 153 -10.06 3.63 -14.13
CA ARG A 153 -9.51 4.41 -13.01
C ARG A 153 -8.01 4.23 -12.85
N LEU A 154 -7.49 3.01 -13.06
CA LEU A 154 -6.03 2.78 -13.05
C LEU A 154 -5.33 3.51 -14.21
N GLY A 155 -5.95 3.59 -15.39
CA GLY A 155 -5.46 4.40 -16.50
C GLY A 155 -5.33 5.87 -16.12
N ALA A 156 -6.31 6.43 -15.41
CA ALA A 156 -6.26 7.81 -14.90
C ALA A 156 -5.12 8.02 -13.87
N GLU A 157 -4.77 7.00 -13.08
CA GLU A 157 -3.58 7.07 -12.21
C GLU A 157 -2.29 7.06 -13.03
N LEU A 158 -2.20 6.23 -14.07
CA LEU A 158 -1.05 6.20 -14.97
C LEU A 158 -0.86 7.55 -15.68
N ASP A 159 -1.95 8.25 -16.05
CA ASP A 159 -1.88 9.59 -16.65
C ASP A 159 -1.22 10.62 -15.71
N ILE A 160 -1.31 10.42 -14.40
CA ILE A 160 -0.66 11.28 -13.41
C ILE A 160 0.82 10.92 -13.23
N ILE A 161 1.14 9.61 -13.21
CA ILE A 161 2.49 9.12 -12.96
C ILE A 161 3.36 9.22 -14.18
N ALA A 162 2.83 8.80 -15.33
CA ALA A 162 3.53 8.63 -16.59
C ALA A 162 2.64 9.11 -17.74
N PRO A 163 2.48 10.41 -17.97
CA PRO A 163 1.50 10.94 -18.95
C PRO A 163 1.66 10.39 -20.38
N ASN A 164 2.84 9.90 -20.72
CA ASN A 164 3.16 9.32 -22.04
C ASN A 164 3.09 7.78 -22.06
N TRP A 165 2.52 7.14 -21.05
CA TRP A 165 2.53 5.68 -20.91
C TRP A 165 1.87 4.93 -22.09
N ARG A 166 0.93 5.59 -22.81
CA ARG A 166 0.28 5.01 -23.99
C ARG A 166 1.18 4.97 -25.22
N GLU A 167 2.18 5.84 -25.27
CA GLU A 167 3.06 6.06 -26.44
C GLU A 167 4.38 5.29 -26.33
N VAL A 168 4.63 4.66 -25.19
CA VAL A 168 5.88 3.95 -24.91
C VAL A 168 5.63 2.47 -24.71
N ILE A 169 6.61 1.65 -25.08
CA ILE A 169 6.68 0.26 -24.63
C ILE A 169 7.36 0.30 -23.26
N PRO A 170 6.65 -0.05 -22.15
CA PRO A 170 7.23 0.03 -20.83
C PRO A 170 8.34 -1.00 -20.67
N THR A 171 9.59 -0.52 -20.68
CA THR A 171 10.76 -1.33 -20.32
C THR A 171 10.95 -1.32 -18.82
N GLN A 172 11.73 -2.27 -18.29
CA GLN A 172 12.15 -2.29 -16.90
C GLN A 172 12.81 -0.97 -16.51
N GLU A 173 13.74 -0.48 -17.33
CA GLU A 173 14.46 0.78 -17.08
C GLU A 173 13.50 1.98 -17.03
N TRP A 174 12.63 2.13 -18.02
CA TRP A 174 11.64 3.20 -18.04
C TRP A 174 10.72 3.16 -16.82
N THR A 175 10.26 1.97 -16.42
CA THR A 175 9.36 1.82 -15.27
C THR A 175 10.07 2.20 -13.97
N TYR A 176 11.33 1.81 -13.80
CA TYR A 176 12.13 2.25 -12.65
C TYR A 176 12.35 3.77 -12.66
N GLU A 177 12.68 4.37 -13.80
CA GLU A 177 12.83 5.82 -13.90
C GLU A 177 11.55 6.56 -13.49
N VAL A 178 10.37 6.08 -13.93
CA VAL A 178 9.09 6.68 -13.55
C VAL A 178 8.85 6.55 -12.05
N LEU A 179 9.05 5.37 -11.46
CA LEU A 179 8.90 5.18 -10.02
C LEU A 179 9.89 6.07 -9.24
N HIS A 180 11.14 6.17 -9.67
CA HIS A 180 12.14 7.02 -9.02
C HIS A 180 11.84 8.51 -9.12
N LYS A 181 11.23 8.99 -10.21
CA LYS A 181 10.77 10.39 -10.33
C LYS A 181 9.68 10.74 -9.32
N HIS A 182 8.96 9.74 -8.82
CA HIS A 182 7.89 9.90 -7.83
C HIS A 182 8.29 9.44 -6.43
N THR A 183 9.59 9.23 -6.16
CA THR A 183 10.09 8.95 -4.80
C THR A 183 9.66 10.05 -3.83
N GLY A 184 9.32 9.65 -2.61
CA GLY A 184 8.71 10.52 -1.60
C GLY A 184 7.20 10.66 -1.72
N GLY A 185 6.61 10.31 -2.90
CA GLY A 185 5.17 10.29 -3.15
C GLY A 185 4.63 8.90 -3.46
N LEU A 186 5.42 7.82 -3.27
CA LEU A 186 4.94 6.46 -3.44
C LEU A 186 4.04 6.07 -2.27
N LEU A 187 2.87 5.51 -2.60
CA LEU A 187 1.79 5.28 -1.63
C LEU A 187 1.55 3.79 -1.35
N ALA A 188 2.04 2.89 -2.21
CA ALA A 188 1.69 1.47 -2.16
C ALA A 188 1.99 0.83 -0.80
N ARG A 189 3.19 1.03 -0.26
CA ARG A 189 3.56 0.47 1.04
C ARG A 189 2.69 1.01 2.16
N ARG A 190 2.50 2.34 2.22
CA ARG A 190 1.74 3.00 3.28
C ARG A 190 0.27 2.62 3.25
N THR A 191 -0.25 2.34 2.05
CA THR A 191 -1.65 1.99 1.82
C THR A 191 -1.92 0.51 2.01
N LEU A 192 -1.08 -0.38 1.45
CA LEU A 192 -1.41 -1.80 1.30
C LEU A 192 -0.75 -2.72 2.35
N GLN A 193 0.36 -2.29 2.97
CA GLN A 193 1.13 -3.12 3.91
C GLN A 193 0.27 -3.74 5.02
N PRO A 194 -0.65 -3.01 5.70
CA PRO A 194 -1.44 -3.59 6.78
C PRO A 194 -2.29 -4.78 6.34
N PHE A 195 -2.88 -4.71 5.15
CA PHE A 195 -3.76 -5.76 4.63
C PHE A 195 -2.98 -7.01 4.24
N PHE A 196 -1.85 -6.86 3.55
CA PHE A 196 -1.00 -8.00 3.21
C PHE A 196 -0.27 -8.59 4.42
N ASP A 197 0.03 -7.80 5.45
CA ASP A 197 0.53 -8.33 6.73
C ASP A 197 -0.55 -9.18 7.43
N ALA A 198 -1.82 -8.76 7.41
CA ALA A 198 -2.91 -9.53 7.98
C ALA A 198 -3.17 -10.83 7.20
N GLN A 199 -3.18 -10.76 5.86
CA GLN A 199 -3.30 -11.94 5.00
C GLN A 199 -2.13 -12.91 5.19
N LEU A 200 -0.90 -12.42 5.40
CA LEU A 200 0.25 -13.27 5.73
C LEU A 200 -0.01 -14.09 7.00
N VAL A 201 -0.49 -13.44 8.06
CA VAL A 201 -0.77 -14.13 9.33
C VAL A 201 -1.82 -15.23 9.14
N MET A 202 -2.92 -14.92 8.45
CA MET A 202 -3.99 -15.88 8.16
C MET A 202 -3.48 -17.03 7.28
N ALA A 203 -2.78 -16.75 6.19
CA ALA A 203 -2.24 -17.76 5.28
C ALA A 203 -1.21 -18.66 5.98
N THR A 204 -0.30 -18.07 6.79
CA THR A 204 0.66 -18.83 7.60
C THR A 204 -0.06 -19.77 8.55
N ARG A 205 -1.11 -19.29 9.24
CA ARG A 205 -1.87 -20.13 10.18
C ARG A 205 -2.58 -21.28 9.46
N LEU A 206 -3.19 -21.02 8.31
CA LEU A 206 -3.85 -22.04 7.50
C LEU A 206 -2.86 -23.10 6.98
N VAL A 207 -1.66 -22.71 6.56
CA VAL A 207 -0.59 -23.67 6.16
C VAL A 207 -0.20 -24.54 7.35
N GLN A 208 -0.01 -23.95 8.56
CA GLN A 208 0.32 -24.72 9.77
C GLN A 208 -0.77 -25.72 10.15
N LEU A 209 -2.03 -25.47 9.84
CA LEU A 209 -3.14 -26.40 10.07
C LEU A 209 -3.17 -27.59 9.07
N GLY A 210 -2.35 -27.54 7.99
CA GLY A 210 -2.35 -28.57 6.95
C GLY A 210 -3.72 -28.66 6.25
N ALA A 211 -4.40 -29.80 6.35
CA ALA A 211 -5.76 -29.99 5.83
C ALA A 211 -6.87 -29.83 6.90
N SER A 212 -6.49 -29.55 8.15
CA SER A 212 -7.48 -29.43 9.23
C SER A 212 -8.36 -28.21 9.06
N ALA A 213 -9.65 -28.39 9.30
CA ALA A 213 -10.61 -27.29 9.43
C ALA A 213 -10.55 -26.70 10.84
N ARG A 214 -10.87 -25.42 10.93
CA ARG A 214 -10.97 -24.69 12.20
C ARG A 214 -12.21 -23.80 12.18
N ASP A 215 -12.85 -23.64 13.31
CA ASP A 215 -13.91 -22.66 13.46
C ASP A 215 -13.37 -21.24 13.24
N LYS A 216 -14.23 -20.34 12.74
CA LYS A 216 -13.83 -18.95 12.39
C LYS A 216 -13.27 -18.20 13.60
N ASP A 217 -14.00 -18.23 14.73
CA ASP A 217 -13.62 -17.44 15.90
C ASP A 217 -12.31 -17.96 16.50
N ASP A 218 -12.13 -19.28 16.55
CA ASP A 218 -10.90 -19.93 16.98
C ASP A 218 -9.72 -19.57 16.05
N LEU A 219 -9.95 -19.60 14.73
CA LEU A 219 -8.91 -19.28 13.75
C LEU A 219 -8.47 -17.82 13.84
N VAL A 220 -9.43 -16.90 13.99
CA VAL A 220 -9.15 -15.47 14.20
C VAL A 220 -8.42 -15.22 15.51
N ALA A 221 -8.80 -15.91 16.59
CA ALA A 221 -8.09 -15.84 17.87
C ALA A 221 -6.65 -16.37 17.78
N ASP A 222 -6.43 -17.47 17.07
CA ASP A 222 -5.09 -18.00 16.76
C ASP A 222 -4.26 -16.97 15.99
N CYS A 223 -4.87 -16.31 14.98
CA CYS A 223 -4.20 -15.27 14.18
C CYS A 223 -3.83 -14.05 15.03
N LEU A 224 -4.64 -13.65 16.03
CA LEU A 224 -4.27 -12.57 16.95
C LEU A 224 -3.00 -12.93 17.75
N GLY A 225 -2.89 -14.19 18.21
CA GLY A 225 -1.69 -14.69 18.90
C GLY A 225 -0.46 -14.70 17.99
N LEU A 226 -0.59 -15.33 16.82
CA LEU A 226 0.49 -15.44 15.83
C LEU A 226 0.91 -14.06 15.31
N GLY A 227 -0.03 -13.17 15.01
CA GLY A 227 0.26 -11.82 14.53
C GLY A 227 1.08 -11.00 15.53
N ARG A 228 0.78 -11.09 16.83
CA ARG A 228 1.61 -10.45 17.89
C ARG A 228 3.02 -11.02 17.89
N GLN A 229 3.16 -12.33 17.78
CA GLN A 229 4.48 -12.99 17.72
C GLN A 229 5.28 -12.52 16.48
N LEU A 230 4.67 -12.52 15.29
CA LEU A 230 5.30 -12.08 14.05
C LEU A 230 5.63 -10.59 14.07
N ALA A 231 4.83 -9.76 14.77
CA ALA A 231 5.12 -8.35 14.96
C ALA A 231 6.34 -8.13 15.88
N LEU A 232 6.50 -8.92 16.93
CA LEU A 232 7.68 -8.90 17.80
C LEU A 232 8.94 -9.34 17.05
N GLN A 233 8.81 -10.27 16.11
CA GLN A 233 9.91 -10.72 15.24
C GLN A 233 10.22 -9.72 14.10
N GLY A 234 9.43 -8.65 13.93
CA GLY A 234 9.59 -7.70 12.83
C GLY A 234 9.14 -8.22 11.47
N ILE A 235 8.51 -9.40 11.41
CA ILE A 235 7.97 -9.97 10.17
C ILE A 235 6.71 -9.21 9.78
N VAL A 236 5.76 -9.02 10.69
CA VAL A 236 4.64 -8.10 10.55
C VAL A 236 5.16 -6.69 10.83
N ARG A 237 5.12 -5.84 9.82
CA ARG A 237 5.73 -4.51 9.86
C ARG A 237 4.82 -3.44 10.44
N SER A 238 3.50 -3.62 10.32
CA SER A 238 2.49 -2.71 10.85
C SER A 238 1.81 -3.30 12.08
N LYS A 239 1.88 -2.61 13.22
CA LYS A 239 1.17 -3.04 14.44
C LYS A 239 -0.34 -3.05 14.24
N ASP A 240 -0.84 -2.17 13.37
CA ASP A 240 -2.27 -2.06 13.02
C ASP A 240 -2.77 -3.31 12.28
N SER A 241 -1.86 -4.11 11.69
CA SER A 241 -2.22 -5.37 11.01
C SER A 241 -2.65 -6.46 11.99
N VAL A 242 -2.35 -6.29 13.29
CA VAL A 242 -2.79 -7.22 14.35
C VAL A 242 -4.17 -6.75 14.85
N SER A 243 -5.16 -6.94 14.01
CA SER A 243 -6.53 -6.48 14.23
C SER A 243 -7.52 -7.60 13.92
N LYS A 244 -8.57 -7.72 14.78
CA LYS A 244 -9.64 -8.68 14.54
C LYS A 244 -10.33 -8.42 13.20
N ASP A 245 -10.61 -7.16 12.88
CA ASP A 245 -11.34 -6.78 11.67
C ASP A 245 -10.58 -7.18 10.39
N LEU A 246 -9.25 -6.95 10.38
CA LEU A 246 -8.42 -7.36 9.23
C LEU A 246 -8.31 -8.89 9.12
N TYR A 247 -8.30 -9.62 10.23
CA TYR A 247 -8.32 -11.08 10.19
C TYR A 247 -9.70 -11.62 9.81
N ASP A 248 -10.79 -10.94 10.16
CA ASP A 248 -12.13 -11.28 9.68
C ASP A 248 -12.22 -11.13 8.14
N SER A 249 -11.67 -10.07 7.57
CA SER A 249 -11.60 -9.87 6.13
C SER A 249 -10.69 -10.91 5.45
N ALA A 250 -9.52 -11.18 6.03
CA ALA A 250 -8.61 -12.22 5.51
C ALA A 250 -9.24 -13.61 5.58
N TYR A 251 -10.05 -13.90 6.62
CA TYR A 251 -10.84 -15.12 6.69
C TYR A 251 -11.88 -15.18 5.56
N GLN A 252 -12.62 -14.09 5.32
CA GLN A 252 -13.60 -14.04 4.23
C GLN A 252 -12.95 -14.30 2.86
N LEU A 253 -11.74 -13.77 2.64
CA LEU A 253 -10.97 -14.06 1.43
C LEU A 253 -10.60 -15.53 1.34
N ALA A 254 -10.10 -16.11 2.44
CA ALA A 254 -9.74 -17.53 2.49
C ALA A 254 -10.96 -18.44 2.27
N ASP A 255 -12.09 -18.13 2.86
CA ASP A 255 -13.36 -18.86 2.68
C ASP A 255 -13.85 -18.77 1.23
N ASN A 256 -13.87 -17.57 0.67
CA ASN A 256 -14.24 -17.35 -0.74
C ASN A 256 -13.33 -18.11 -1.73
N ARG A 257 -12.08 -18.36 -1.36
CA ARG A 257 -11.10 -19.14 -2.14
C ARG A 257 -11.16 -20.65 -1.82
N GLY A 258 -12.06 -21.08 -0.95
CA GLY A 258 -12.20 -22.48 -0.55
C GLY A 258 -11.04 -23.00 0.29
N LEU A 259 -10.35 -22.13 1.04
CA LEU A 259 -9.15 -22.50 1.80
C LEU A 259 -9.44 -22.90 3.26
N ILE A 260 -10.69 -22.74 3.73
CA ILE A 260 -11.01 -23.00 5.16
C ILE A 260 -11.11 -24.49 5.45
N GLY A 261 -11.62 -25.30 4.54
CA GLY A 261 -11.69 -26.75 4.70
C GLY A 261 -11.92 -27.46 3.36
N GLY A 262 -11.66 -28.76 3.32
CA GLY A 262 -11.82 -29.59 2.13
C GLY A 262 -10.69 -30.60 1.94
N ALA A 263 -10.85 -31.51 0.99
CA ALA A 263 -9.99 -32.67 0.84
C ALA A 263 -8.59 -32.37 0.26
N ASP A 264 -8.33 -31.23 -0.35
CA ASP A 264 -7.04 -30.95 -0.99
C ASP A 264 -6.62 -29.48 -0.87
N VAL A 265 -6.81 -28.90 0.33
CA VAL A 265 -6.57 -27.48 0.55
C VAL A 265 -5.10 -27.14 0.86
N ALA A 266 -4.25 -28.11 1.21
CA ALA A 266 -2.90 -27.84 1.68
C ALA A 266 -2.04 -27.12 0.61
N GLY A 267 -2.09 -27.62 -0.63
CA GLY A 267 -1.40 -27.00 -1.77
C GLY A 267 -1.94 -25.59 -2.08
N ALA A 268 -3.26 -25.42 -2.05
CA ALA A 268 -3.90 -24.13 -2.29
C ALA A 268 -3.59 -23.11 -1.17
N ARG A 269 -3.50 -23.55 0.10
CA ARG A 269 -3.07 -22.71 1.23
C ARG A 269 -1.63 -22.23 1.06
N GLN A 270 -0.73 -23.14 0.64
CA GLN A 270 0.66 -22.78 0.37
C GLN A 270 0.74 -21.78 -0.80
N ALA A 271 0.04 -22.02 -1.89
CA ALA A 271 0.01 -21.10 -3.02
C ALA A 271 -0.48 -19.69 -2.64
N TRP A 272 -1.49 -19.60 -1.75
CA TRP A 272 -1.91 -18.29 -1.26
C TRP A 272 -0.85 -17.63 -0.36
N LEU A 273 -0.18 -18.38 0.49
CA LEU A 273 0.93 -17.85 1.29
C LEU A 273 2.03 -17.29 0.39
N ASP A 274 2.46 -18.06 -0.63
CA ASP A 274 3.48 -17.64 -1.58
C ASP A 274 3.06 -16.37 -2.34
N GLU A 275 1.79 -16.27 -2.72
CA GLU A 275 1.23 -15.08 -3.38
C GLU A 275 1.30 -13.85 -2.48
N VAL A 276 0.93 -13.97 -1.21
CA VAL A 276 0.98 -12.88 -0.23
C VAL A 276 2.43 -12.47 0.07
N GLU A 277 3.34 -13.44 0.19
CA GLU A 277 4.77 -13.16 0.38
C GLU A 277 5.37 -12.42 -0.81
N ALA A 278 5.02 -12.78 -2.05
CA ALA A 278 5.43 -12.07 -3.25
C ALA A 278 4.94 -10.61 -3.23
N MET A 279 3.68 -10.36 -2.85
CA MET A 279 3.16 -9.00 -2.70
C MET A 279 3.95 -8.20 -1.65
N ARG A 280 4.20 -8.79 -0.49
CA ARG A 280 4.95 -8.13 0.58
C ARG A 280 6.41 -7.82 0.17
N LYS A 281 7.03 -8.70 -0.61
CA LYS A 281 8.35 -8.46 -1.18
C LYS A 281 8.33 -7.24 -2.10
N ARG A 282 7.34 -7.12 -3.00
CA ARG A 282 7.18 -5.95 -3.87
C ARG A 282 6.97 -4.66 -3.07
N LEU A 283 6.13 -4.69 -2.03
CA LEU A 283 5.95 -3.54 -1.13
C LEU A 283 7.25 -3.17 -0.40
N GLY A 284 8.09 -4.14 -0.07
CA GLY A 284 9.43 -3.90 0.46
C GLY A 284 10.33 -3.18 -0.55
N ARG A 285 10.32 -3.62 -1.82
CA ARG A 285 11.11 -2.99 -2.90
C ARG A 285 10.66 -1.54 -3.19
N ILE A 286 9.35 -1.27 -3.15
CA ILE A 286 8.85 0.10 -3.25
C ILE A 286 9.39 0.96 -2.10
N ALA A 287 9.47 0.40 -0.90
CA ALA A 287 10.06 1.09 0.23
C ALA A 287 11.56 1.39 0.04
N ASP A 288 12.30 0.44 -0.52
CA ASP A 288 13.72 0.62 -0.83
C ASP A 288 13.93 1.76 -1.86
N ILE A 289 13.01 1.87 -2.84
CA ILE A 289 13.01 2.98 -3.80
C ILE A 289 12.75 4.32 -3.09
N GLU A 290 11.83 4.37 -2.11
CA GLU A 290 11.59 5.57 -1.31
C GLU A 290 12.81 5.98 -0.47
N ASP A 291 13.51 5.00 0.11
CA ASP A 291 14.63 5.24 1.03
C ASP A 291 15.94 5.65 0.32
N ILE A 292 16.04 5.48 -1.02
CA ILE A 292 17.22 5.86 -1.82
C ILE A 292 17.39 7.38 -1.97
N GLN A 293 16.47 8.23 -1.55
CA GLN A 293 16.57 9.68 -1.64
C GLN A 293 16.69 10.43 -0.29
N PRO A 294 17.73 10.22 0.54
CA PRO A 294 18.01 11.17 1.62
C PRO A 294 18.99 12.29 1.24
N ASP A 295 19.72 12.20 0.11
CA ASP A 295 20.89 13.06 -0.11
C ASP A 295 20.60 14.43 -0.75
N VAL A 296 19.37 14.70 -1.22
CA VAL A 296 19.01 15.99 -1.84
C VAL A 296 18.62 17.05 -0.80
N VAL A 297 18.24 16.66 0.40
CA VAL A 297 17.85 17.62 1.47
C VAL A 297 19.00 18.03 2.37
N THR A 298 20.10 17.29 2.39
CA THR A 298 21.29 17.60 3.20
C THR A 298 22.42 18.29 2.44
N GLY A 299 22.17 18.78 1.24
CA GLY A 299 23.12 19.59 0.46
C GLY A 299 23.37 21.00 1.01
N ALA A 300 23.52 21.15 2.31
CA ALA A 300 23.98 22.38 2.93
C ALA A 300 24.98 22.08 4.05
N ARG A 301 26.23 22.35 3.70
CA ARG A 301 27.39 22.70 4.55
C ARG A 301 28.35 21.57 4.93
N ARG A 302 29.41 21.56 4.14
CA ARG A 302 30.76 21.62 4.69
C ARG A 302 31.26 23.07 4.72
#